data_97fe3b81d0a60978a005e21c9d93b6ea
#
_entry.id   97fe3b81d0a60978a005e21c9d93b6ea
#
_cell.length_a   1.000
_cell.length_b   1.000
_cell.length_c   1.000
_cell.angle_alpha   90.00
_cell.angle_beta   90.00
_cell.angle_gamma   90.00
#
_symmetry.space_group_name_H-M   'P 1'
#
loop_
_entity.id
_entity.type
_entity.pdbx_description
1 polymer ?
#
loop_
_entity_poly.entity_id
_entity_poly.type
_entity_poly.pdbx_seq_one_letter_code
_entity_poly.pdbx_strand_id
1 'polypeptide(L)'
;MDDSPGELATEDIQPEKLPPFPQLWIGYLIGLANAVAGFVYASLHPQAAKEEFPIPPLYLFLLIFVGWVYWLVCVYRYHEIMRRVPGWKHPISPARAVGFHFLLGYNLYWSFKWPREIAKFVNWRFGKIVMKPEMVGLMFLAAYVLHFLFDPGLGLVMLFLGASYLSGCLRRAFALGPLPTLSTPPSTE
;
A
#
# COMPACT_ATOMS: atom_id res chain seq x y z
N MET A 1 15.45 -32.72 -49.29
CA MET A 1 15.78 -31.55 -48.43
C MET A 1 14.45 -30.98 -48.01
N ASP A 2 14.03 -31.37 -46.82
CA ASP A 2 12.71 -31.07 -46.27
C ASP A 2 12.95 -30.01 -45.17
N ASP A 3 12.85 -28.72 -45.57
CA ASP A 3 12.97 -27.58 -44.64
C ASP A 3 11.58 -27.29 -44.09
N SER A 4 11.13 -28.12 -43.15
CA SER A 4 9.99 -27.76 -42.32
C SER A 4 10.36 -26.60 -41.41
N PRO A 5 9.70 -25.42 -41.53
CA PRO A 5 9.92 -24.33 -40.60
C PRO A 5 9.50 -24.79 -39.20
N GLY A 6 10.44 -24.82 -38.30
CA GLY A 6 10.24 -25.19 -36.90
C GLY A 6 9.08 -24.39 -36.33
N GLU A 7 8.06 -25.11 -35.95
CA GLU A 7 6.92 -24.63 -35.17
C GLU A 7 7.50 -24.09 -33.84
N LEU A 8 7.65 -22.76 -33.80
CA LEU A 8 7.97 -22.05 -32.55
C LEU A 8 6.86 -22.42 -31.57
N ALA A 9 7.15 -23.38 -30.70
CA ALA A 9 6.29 -23.70 -29.58
C ALA A 9 5.96 -22.39 -28.87
N THR A 10 4.74 -21.93 -29.04
CA THR A 10 4.15 -20.88 -28.20
C THR A 10 4.11 -21.47 -26.79
N GLU A 11 5.17 -21.20 -26.04
CA GLU A 11 5.25 -21.50 -24.63
C GLU A 11 4.02 -20.85 -23.98
N ASP A 12 3.07 -21.67 -23.60
CA ASP A 12 1.82 -21.27 -22.96
C ASP A 12 2.21 -20.66 -21.61
N ILE A 13 2.52 -19.35 -21.61
CA ILE A 13 2.87 -18.60 -20.41
C ILE A 13 1.60 -18.58 -19.57
N GLN A 14 1.45 -19.59 -18.73
CA GLN A 14 0.39 -19.59 -17.72
C GLN A 14 0.52 -18.31 -16.91
N PRO A 15 -0.55 -17.51 -16.78
CA PRO A 15 -0.50 -16.29 -16.02
C PRO A 15 -0.09 -16.61 -14.58
N GLU A 16 1.09 -16.18 -14.19
CA GLU A 16 1.61 -16.40 -12.84
C GLU A 16 0.57 -15.91 -11.84
N LYS A 17 0.08 -16.80 -10.99
CA LYS A 17 -0.98 -16.51 -10.04
C LYS A 17 -0.52 -15.39 -9.10
N LEU A 18 -1.13 -14.21 -9.23
CA LEU A 18 -0.80 -13.06 -8.41
C LEU A 18 -0.97 -13.39 -6.91
N PRO A 19 -0.09 -12.90 -6.04
CA PRO A 19 -0.25 -13.07 -4.61
C PRO A 19 -1.59 -12.51 -4.13
N PRO A 20 -2.17 -13.08 -3.06
CA PRO A 20 -3.43 -12.57 -2.51
C PRO A 20 -3.26 -11.14 -1.98
N PHE A 21 -4.27 -10.32 -2.18
CA PHE A 21 -4.34 -8.99 -1.58
C PHE A 21 -4.29 -9.05 -0.05
N PRO A 22 -3.75 -8.03 0.63
CA PRO A 22 -3.76 -7.98 2.09
C PRO A 22 -5.19 -7.96 2.64
N GLN A 23 -5.38 -8.61 3.79
CA GLN A 23 -6.67 -8.67 4.48
C GLN A 23 -6.88 -7.41 5.32
N LEU A 24 -7.33 -6.34 4.72
CA LEU A 24 -7.39 -5.00 5.33
C LEU A 24 -8.33 -4.92 6.56
N TRP A 25 -9.32 -5.81 6.67
CA TRP A 25 -10.22 -5.84 7.83
C TRP A 25 -9.48 -6.07 9.16
N ILE A 26 -8.39 -6.85 9.15
CA ILE A 26 -7.52 -7.04 10.34
C ILE A 26 -6.95 -5.69 10.79
N GLY A 27 -6.45 -4.90 9.83
CA GLY A 27 -5.91 -3.58 10.12
C GLY A 27 -6.96 -2.61 10.68
N TYR A 28 -8.19 -2.67 10.16
CA TYR A 28 -9.30 -1.88 10.71
C TYR A 28 -9.60 -2.26 12.16
N LEU A 29 -9.66 -3.55 12.49
CA LEU A 29 -9.90 -4.00 13.84
C LEU A 29 -8.82 -3.53 14.81
N ILE A 30 -7.54 -3.65 14.41
CA ILE A 30 -6.42 -3.20 15.22
C ILE A 30 -6.47 -1.67 15.39
N GLY A 31 -6.68 -0.92 14.32
CA GLY A 31 -6.77 0.54 14.36
C GLY A 31 -7.93 1.03 15.25
N LEU A 32 -9.10 0.43 15.09
CA LEU A 32 -10.28 0.76 15.91
C LEU A 32 -10.06 0.39 17.38
N ALA A 33 -9.52 -0.79 17.67
CA ALA A 33 -9.19 -1.21 19.04
C ALA A 33 -8.22 -0.22 19.69
N ASN A 34 -7.22 0.24 18.91
CA ASN A 34 -6.25 1.23 19.37
C ASN A 34 -6.92 2.58 19.69
N ALA A 35 -7.75 3.09 18.77
CA ALA A 35 -8.45 4.36 18.95
C ALA A 35 -9.39 4.31 20.18
N VAL A 36 -10.17 3.22 20.32
CA VAL A 36 -11.08 3.04 21.47
C VAL A 36 -10.29 2.92 22.77
N ALA A 37 -9.23 2.09 22.79
CA ALA A 37 -8.40 1.92 24.00
C ALA A 37 -7.71 3.24 24.40
N GLY A 38 -7.20 4.01 23.43
CA GLY A 38 -6.63 5.34 23.66
C GLY A 38 -7.64 6.32 24.24
N PHE A 39 -8.85 6.38 23.66
CA PHE A 39 -9.95 7.21 24.12
C PHE A 39 -10.37 6.85 25.57
N VAL A 40 -10.56 5.57 25.85
CA VAL A 40 -10.90 5.09 27.21
C VAL A 40 -9.79 5.45 28.19
N TYR A 41 -8.53 5.22 27.83
CA TYR A 41 -7.40 5.59 28.69
C TYR A 41 -7.38 7.10 28.98
N ALA A 42 -7.49 7.95 27.99
CA ALA A 42 -7.52 9.39 28.15
C ALA A 42 -8.70 9.88 29.02
N SER A 43 -9.86 9.23 28.87
CA SER A 43 -11.07 9.55 29.67
C SER A 43 -10.92 9.16 31.15
N LEU A 44 -10.25 8.05 31.44
CA LEU A 44 -10.01 7.57 32.81
C LEU A 44 -8.83 8.26 33.50
N HIS A 45 -7.89 8.80 32.72
CA HIS A 45 -6.65 9.41 33.21
C HIS A 45 -6.47 10.84 32.68
N PRO A 46 -7.38 11.78 32.98
CA PRO A 46 -7.32 13.14 32.43
C PRO A 46 -6.07 13.92 32.85
N GLN A 47 -5.38 13.50 33.90
CA GLN A 47 -4.14 14.12 34.32
C GLN A 47 -2.96 13.69 33.44
N ALA A 48 -2.96 12.47 32.93
CA ALA A 48 -1.90 12.00 32.01
C ALA A 48 -1.84 12.83 30.73
N ALA A 49 -2.96 13.36 30.27
CA ALA A 49 -3.03 14.25 29.09
C ALA A 49 -2.38 15.64 29.33
N LYS A 50 -2.10 16.00 30.59
CA LYS A 50 -1.46 17.27 30.99
C LYS A 50 0.04 17.13 31.20
N GLU A 51 0.56 15.91 31.17
CA GLU A 51 2.01 15.67 31.27
C GLU A 51 2.71 16.13 29.99
N GLU A 52 3.87 16.73 30.11
CA GLU A 52 4.66 17.23 28.98
C GLU A 52 5.10 16.08 28.03
N PHE A 53 5.34 14.90 28.59
CA PHE A 53 5.67 13.67 27.84
C PHE A 53 4.86 12.49 28.38
N PRO A 54 3.57 12.36 28.00
CA PRO A 54 2.76 11.26 28.47
C PRO A 54 3.28 9.93 27.91
N ILE A 55 3.73 9.02 28.80
CA ILE A 55 4.13 7.67 28.42
C ILE A 55 2.86 6.81 28.36
N PRO A 56 2.46 6.32 27.17
CA PRO A 56 1.29 5.46 27.07
C PRO A 56 1.55 4.13 27.80
N PRO A 57 0.54 3.53 28.42
CA PRO A 57 0.68 2.23 29.06
C PRO A 57 1.10 1.16 28.05
N LEU A 58 1.83 0.14 28.52
CA LEU A 58 2.45 -0.89 27.67
C LEU A 58 1.46 -1.52 26.68
N TYR A 59 0.22 -1.76 27.09
CA TYR A 59 -0.78 -2.37 26.18
C TYR A 59 -1.13 -1.48 25.00
N LEU A 60 -1.20 -0.15 25.17
CA LEU A 60 -1.41 0.78 24.06
C LEU A 60 -0.21 0.78 23.12
N PHE A 61 0.99 0.81 23.68
CA PHE A 61 2.21 0.72 22.89
C PHE A 61 2.24 -0.58 22.05
N LEU A 62 1.88 -1.72 22.65
CA LEU A 62 1.81 -3.00 21.94
C LEU A 62 0.76 -2.99 20.83
N LEU A 63 -0.41 -2.40 21.07
CA LEU A 63 -1.46 -2.27 20.02
C LEU A 63 -0.97 -1.41 18.84
N ILE A 64 -0.33 -0.27 19.13
CA ILE A 64 0.27 0.60 18.11
C ILE A 64 1.32 -0.18 17.32
N PHE A 65 2.22 -0.88 18.01
CA PHE A 65 3.29 -1.64 17.41
C PHE A 65 2.77 -2.78 16.50
N VAL A 66 1.80 -3.57 16.97
CA VAL A 66 1.16 -4.64 16.17
C VAL A 66 0.48 -4.06 14.94
N GLY A 67 -0.25 -2.95 15.09
CA GLY A 67 -0.90 -2.25 13.97
C GLY A 67 0.10 -1.76 12.94
N TRP A 68 1.22 -1.21 13.39
CA TRP A 68 2.30 -0.75 12.53
C TRP A 68 2.97 -1.90 11.77
N VAL A 69 3.32 -2.98 12.48
CA VAL A 69 3.89 -4.19 11.84
C VAL A 69 2.93 -4.75 10.79
N TYR A 70 1.63 -4.82 11.10
CA TYR A 70 0.64 -5.29 10.13
C TYR A 70 0.55 -4.36 8.92
N TRP A 71 0.64 -3.05 9.12
CA TRP A 71 0.73 -2.08 8.03
C TRP A 71 1.91 -2.36 7.11
N LEU A 72 3.09 -2.60 7.66
CA LEU A 72 4.30 -2.93 6.89
C LEU A 72 4.13 -4.23 6.07
N VAL A 73 3.45 -5.23 6.64
CA VAL A 73 3.08 -6.46 5.89
C VAL A 73 2.17 -6.12 4.70
N CYS A 74 1.20 -5.23 4.88
CA CYS A 74 0.34 -4.79 3.77
C CYS A 74 1.14 -4.06 2.68
N VAL A 75 2.03 -3.15 3.06
CA VAL A 75 2.93 -2.45 2.12
C VAL A 75 3.80 -3.46 1.34
N TYR A 76 4.40 -4.42 2.04
CA TYR A 76 5.16 -5.50 1.40
C TYR A 76 4.33 -6.22 0.33
N ARG A 77 3.09 -6.61 0.67
CA ARG A 77 2.18 -7.33 -0.24
C ARG A 77 1.81 -6.51 -1.47
N TYR A 78 1.53 -5.20 -1.33
CA TYR A 78 1.27 -4.35 -2.49
C TYR A 78 2.46 -4.32 -3.46
N HIS A 79 3.68 -4.17 -2.96
CA HIS A 79 4.88 -4.15 -3.78
C HIS A 79 5.19 -5.52 -4.38
N GLU A 80 4.89 -6.62 -3.68
CA GLU A 80 5.00 -7.98 -4.21
C GLU A 80 4.04 -8.21 -5.38
N ILE A 81 2.77 -7.83 -5.23
CA ILE A 81 1.76 -7.90 -6.29
C ILE A 81 2.24 -7.10 -7.51
N MET A 82 2.63 -5.84 -7.30
CA MET A 82 3.05 -4.95 -8.39
C MET A 82 4.30 -5.45 -9.13
N ARG A 83 5.21 -6.12 -8.43
CA ARG A 83 6.43 -6.68 -9.04
C ARG A 83 6.15 -7.87 -9.96
N ARG A 84 5.09 -8.64 -9.68
CA ARG A 84 4.70 -9.82 -10.47
C ARG A 84 3.78 -9.51 -11.64
N VAL A 85 3.44 -8.24 -11.86
CA VAL A 85 2.60 -7.84 -13.00
C VAL A 85 3.42 -7.89 -14.29
N PRO A 86 3.06 -8.76 -15.25
CA PRO A 86 3.75 -8.82 -16.55
C PRO A 86 3.68 -7.47 -17.27
N GLY A 87 4.77 -7.06 -17.90
CA GLY A 87 4.84 -5.80 -18.65
C GLY A 87 4.93 -4.51 -17.79
N TRP A 88 4.83 -4.60 -16.46
CA TRP A 88 5.04 -3.48 -15.56
C TRP A 88 6.38 -3.56 -14.85
N LYS A 89 7.27 -2.60 -15.10
CA LYS A 89 8.55 -2.50 -14.39
C LYS A 89 8.35 -1.75 -13.06
N HIS A 90 8.04 -2.50 -12.00
CA HIS A 90 7.91 -1.88 -10.67
C HIS A 90 9.28 -1.44 -10.15
N PRO A 91 9.47 -0.15 -9.78
CA PRO A 91 10.82 0.42 -9.55
C PRO A 91 11.47 -0.05 -8.25
N ILE A 92 10.70 -0.65 -7.32
CA ILE A 92 11.16 -0.91 -5.95
C ILE A 92 10.80 -2.32 -5.53
N SER A 93 11.76 -3.01 -4.88
CA SER A 93 11.52 -4.33 -4.30
C SER A 93 10.67 -4.23 -3.02
N PRO A 94 9.85 -5.25 -2.68
CA PRO A 94 9.03 -5.27 -1.46
C PRO A 94 9.83 -5.00 -0.18
N ALA A 95 11.01 -5.60 -0.05
CA ALA A 95 11.87 -5.41 1.11
C ALA A 95 12.37 -3.95 1.23
N ARG A 96 12.77 -3.31 0.11
CA ARG A 96 13.15 -1.89 0.13
C ARG A 96 11.97 -0.98 0.46
N ALA A 97 10.78 -1.33 -0.03
CA ALA A 97 9.57 -0.57 0.26
C ALA A 97 9.29 -0.53 1.77
N VAL A 98 9.42 -1.67 2.46
CA VAL A 98 9.31 -1.75 3.92
C VAL A 98 10.47 -1.01 4.60
N GLY A 99 11.71 -1.23 4.16
CA GLY A 99 12.90 -0.59 4.74
C GLY A 99 12.84 0.94 4.74
N PHE A 100 12.23 1.55 3.72
CA PHE A 100 12.09 3.00 3.63
C PHE A 100 11.18 3.62 4.70
N HIS A 101 10.34 2.83 5.36
CA HIS A 101 9.56 3.30 6.50
C HIS A 101 10.40 3.50 7.77
N PHE A 102 11.59 2.92 7.84
CA PHE A 102 12.51 3.05 8.97
C PHE A 102 13.57 4.16 8.78
N LEU A 103 13.64 4.76 7.59
CA LEU A 103 14.56 5.86 7.32
C LEU A 103 13.93 7.19 7.77
N LEU A 104 14.46 7.74 8.86
CA LEU A 104 13.96 8.98 9.45
C LEU A 104 13.93 10.11 8.42
N GLY A 105 12.82 10.84 8.35
CA GLY A 105 12.59 11.90 7.34
C GLY A 105 12.22 11.37 5.95
N TYR A 106 12.89 10.33 5.47
CA TYR A 106 12.56 9.73 4.18
C TYR A 106 11.22 8.99 4.19
N ASN A 107 10.81 8.45 5.34
CA ASN A 107 9.53 7.77 5.53
C ASN A 107 8.32 8.67 5.17
N LEU A 108 8.38 9.98 5.45
CA LEU A 108 7.33 10.93 5.05
C LEU A 108 7.24 11.07 3.53
N TYR A 109 8.39 11.26 2.87
CA TYR A 109 8.44 11.29 1.40
C TYR A 109 7.99 9.96 0.81
N TRP A 110 8.38 8.85 1.43
CA TRP A 110 8.05 7.51 0.96
C TRP A 110 6.55 7.21 1.10
N SER A 111 5.90 7.58 2.22
CA SER A 111 4.46 7.40 2.41
C SER A 111 3.62 8.17 1.39
N PHE A 112 4.15 9.28 0.86
CA PHE A 112 3.56 10.01 -0.27
C PHE A 112 3.86 9.36 -1.63
N LYS A 113 5.08 8.86 -1.83
CA LYS A 113 5.56 8.40 -3.14
C LYS A 113 4.98 7.05 -3.56
N TRP A 114 5.03 6.03 -2.70
CA TRP A 114 4.68 4.67 -3.12
C TRP A 114 3.20 4.51 -3.55
N PRO A 115 2.19 5.14 -2.91
CA PRO A 115 0.81 5.02 -3.36
C PRO A 115 0.58 5.70 -4.72
N ARG A 116 1.35 6.76 -5.01
CA ARG A 116 1.35 7.41 -6.34
C ARG A 116 1.79 6.46 -7.45
N GLU A 117 2.82 5.66 -7.20
CA GLU A 117 3.30 4.69 -8.21
C GLU A 117 2.24 3.62 -8.51
N ILE A 118 1.48 3.20 -7.50
CA ILE A 118 0.33 2.30 -7.71
C ILE A 118 -0.79 3.02 -8.48
N ALA A 119 -1.09 4.27 -8.15
CA ALA A 119 -2.09 5.05 -8.87
C ALA A 119 -1.71 5.25 -10.35
N LYS A 120 -0.43 5.47 -10.66
CA LYS A 120 0.08 5.53 -12.05
C LYS A 120 -0.15 4.21 -12.79
N PHE A 121 0.13 3.07 -12.14
CA PHE A 121 -0.13 1.75 -12.71
C PHE A 121 -1.63 1.57 -13.02
N VAL A 122 -2.51 1.91 -12.09
CA VAL A 122 -3.97 1.82 -12.30
C VAL A 122 -4.38 2.67 -13.50
N ASN A 123 -3.92 3.92 -13.59
CA ASN A 123 -4.22 4.81 -14.71
C ASN A 123 -3.69 4.26 -16.04
N TRP A 124 -2.46 3.76 -16.06
CA TRP A 124 -1.88 3.11 -17.24
C TRP A 124 -2.73 1.92 -17.68
N ARG A 125 -3.17 1.10 -16.74
CA ARG A 125 -3.98 -0.08 -17.01
C ARG A 125 -5.35 0.26 -17.60
N PHE A 126 -5.97 1.36 -17.16
CA PHE A 126 -7.24 1.85 -17.68
C PHE A 126 -7.12 2.71 -18.96
N GLY A 127 -5.91 3.11 -19.34
CA GLY A 127 -5.70 4.08 -20.43
C GLY A 127 -6.30 5.47 -20.17
N LYS A 128 -6.68 5.78 -18.94
CA LYS A 128 -7.24 7.07 -18.50
C LYS A 128 -6.96 7.35 -17.04
N ILE A 129 -7.13 8.62 -16.64
CA ILE A 129 -6.97 9.03 -15.24
C ILE A 129 -8.19 8.57 -14.43
N VAL A 130 -8.03 7.47 -13.68
CA VAL A 130 -9.01 6.95 -12.72
C VAL A 130 -8.70 7.43 -11.31
N MET A 131 -7.41 7.56 -11.00
CA MET A 131 -6.89 8.03 -9.71
C MET A 131 -5.95 9.20 -9.97
N LYS A 132 -6.11 10.31 -9.26
CA LYS A 132 -5.12 11.40 -9.27
C LYS A 132 -3.94 11.00 -8.38
N PRO A 133 -2.75 10.70 -8.92
CA PRO A 133 -1.63 10.16 -8.12
C PRO A 133 -1.24 11.06 -6.95
N GLU A 134 -1.25 12.38 -7.16
CA GLU A 134 -0.91 13.37 -6.13
C GLU A 134 -1.89 13.33 -4.96
N MET A 135 -3.19 13.23 -5.24
CA MET A 135 -4.23 13.17 -4.20
C MET A 135 -4.13 11.88 -3.39
N VAL A 136 -3.85 10.77 -4.06
CA VAL A 136 -3.62 9.48 -3.37
C VAL A 136 -2.39 9.57 -2.48
N GLY A 137 -1.29 10.13 -2.98
CA GLY A 137 -0.09 10.35 -2.18
C GLY A 137 -0.34 11.23 -0.97
N LEU A 138 -1.06 12.35 -1.14
CA LEU A 138 -1.41 13.26 -0.04
C LEU A 138 -2.32 12.59 1.00
N MET A 139 -3.27 11.79 0.59
CA MET A 139 -4.14 11.04 1.50
C MET A 139 -3.34 10.10 2.41
N PHE A 140 -2.39 9.35 1.85
CA PHE A 140 -1.52 8.47 2.65
C PHE A 140 -0.55 9.25 3.53
N LEU A 141 0.03 10.34 3.04
CA LEU A 141 0.88 11.22 3.84
C LEU A 141 0.10 11.81 5.02
N ALA A 142 -1.11 12.31 4.80
CA ALA A 142 -1.96 12.87 5.85
C ALA A 142 -2.31 11.81 6.91
N ALA A 143 -2.67 10.59 6.49
CA ALA A 143 -2.93 9.48 7.39
C ALA A 143 -1.68 9.08 8.19
N TYR A 144 -0.51 9.13 7.57
CA TYR A 144 0.77 8.86 8.21
C TYR A 144 1.12 9.92 9.25
N VAL A 145 0.96 11.20 8.91
CA VAL A 145 1.15 12.33 9.83
C VAL A 145 0.18 12.22 11.02
N LEU A 146 -1.09 11.90 10.76
CA LEU A 146 -2.09 11.69 11.80
C LEU A 146 -1.66 10.56 12.75
N HIS A 147 -1.14 9.44 12.21
CA HIS A 147 -0.67 8.29 12.99
C HIS A 147 0.48 8.64 13.95
N PHE A 148 1.46 9.41 13.50
CA PHE A 148 2.66 9.67 14.28
C PHE A 148 2.60 10.91 15.16
N LEU A 149 1.80 11.93 14.77
CA LEU A 149 1.81 13.23 15.45
C LEU A 149 0.54 13.50 16.27
N PHE A 150 -0.56 12.77 16.02
CA PHE A 150 -1.84 13.08 16.66
C PHE A 150 -2.46 11.87 17.34
N ASP A 151 -2.97 10.93 16.58
CA ASP A 151 -3.66 9.74 17.10
C ASP A 151 -3.24 8.49 16.31
N PRO A 152 -2.46 7.60 16.92
CA PRO A 152 -2.00 6.38 16.26
C PRO A 152 -3.13 5.45 15.79
N GLY A 153 -4.22 5.35 16.57
CA GLY A 153 -5.35 4.50 16.22
C GLY A 153 -6.13 5.04 15.03
N LEU A 154 -6.49 6.32 15.08
CA LEU A 154 -7.19 6.99 13.99
C LEU A 154 -6.34 7.03 12.72
N GLY A 155 -5.05 7.32 12.86
CA GLY A 155 -4.12 7.30 11.74
C GLY A 155 -4.04 5.93 11.06
N LEU A 156 -3.99 4.82 11.83
CA LEU A 156 -4.08 3.47 11.28
C LEU A 156 -5.39 3.23 10.53
N VAL A 157 -6.53 3.60 11.09
CA VAL A 157 -7.82 3.48 10.41
C VAL A 157 -7.79 4.21 9.06
N MET A 158 -7.27 5.44 9.03
CA MET A 158 -7.15 6.22 7.79
C MET A 158 -6.19 5.60 6.77
N LEU A 159 -5.07 5.01 7.22
CA LEU A 159 -4.16 4.26 6.34
C LEU A 159 -4.89 3.06 5.71
N PHE A 160 -5.68 2.31 6.47
CA PHE A 160 -6.43 1.16 5.95
C PHE A 160 -7.61 1.57 5.07
N LEU A 161 -8.24 2.73 5.30
CA LEU A 161 -9.22 3.31 4.37
C LEU A 161 -8.58 3.62 3.03
N GLY A 162 -7.44 4.30 3.04
CA GLY A 162 -6.65 4.55 1.83
C GLY A 162 -6.26 3.26 1.10
N ALA A 163 -5.79 2.26 1.85
CA ALA A 163 -5.44 0.96 1.32
C ALA A 163 -6.64 0.21 0.71
N SER A 164 -7.84 0.33 1.30
CA SER A 164 -9.07 -0.25 0.75
C SER A 164 -9.44 0.39 -0.59
N TYR A 165 -9.38 1.71 -0.67
CA TYR A 165 -9.59 2.43 -1.93
C TYR A 165 -8.58 1.97 -3.00
N LEU A 166 -7.30 1.91 -2.64
CA LEU A 166 -6.23 1.45 -3.52
C LEU A 166 -6.44 0.02 -4.00
N SER A 167 -6.77 -0.91 -3.08
CA SER A 167 -7.06 -2.31 -3.39
C SER A 167 -8.29 -2.45 -4.31
N GLY A 168 -9.33 -1.66 -4.07
CA GLY A 168 -10.51 -1.65 -4.93
C GLY A 168 -10.19 -1.25 -6.38
N CYS A 169 -9.39 -0.21 -6.57
CA CYS A 169 -8.94 0.22 -7.89
C CYS A 169 -8.00 -0.80 -8.55
N LEU A 170 -7.07 -1.39 -7.79
CA LEU A 170 -6.18 -2.45 -8.30
C LEU A 170 -6.96 -3.69 -8.75
N ARG A 171 -7.92 -4.17 -7.95
CA ARG A 171 -8.75 -5.32 -8.32
C ARG A 171 -9.50 -5.07 -9.63
N ARG A 172 -10.07 -3.88 -9.80
CA ARG A 172 -10.72 -3.48 -11.07
C ARG A 172 -9.72 -3.44 -12.22
N ALA A 173 -8.51 -2.93 -12.00
CA ALA A 173 -7.46 -2.90 -13.02
C ALA A 173 -7.04 -4.31 -13.46
N PHE A 174 -6.97 -5.26 -12.53
CA PHE A 174 -6.67 -6.66 -12.86
C PHE A 174 -7.84 -7.39 -13.52
N ALA A 175 -9.09 -7.00 -13.25
CA ALA A 175 -10.27 -7.57 -13.89
C ALA A 175 -10.44 -7.20 -15.38
N LEU A 176 -9.62 -6.28 -15.90
CA LEU A 176 -9.66 -5.87 -17.32
C LEU A 176 -9.12 -6.95 -18.30
N GLY A 177 -8.79 -8.15 -17.81
CA GLY A 177 -8.28 -9.24 -18.65
C GLY A 177 -6.75 -9.18 -18.89
N PRO A 178 -6.23 -9.87 -19.90
CA PRO A 178 -4.79 -9.91 -20.19
C PRO A 178 -4.23 -8.51 -20.39
N LEU A 179 -2.99 -8.31 -19.93
CA LEU A 179 -2.28 -7.05 -20.19
C LEU A 179 -2.11 -6.89 -21.70
N PRO A 180 -2.27 -5.67 -22.24
CA PRO A 180 -1.94 -5.43 -23.66
C PRO A 180 -0.50 -5.92 -23.87
N THR A 181 -0.32 -6.88 -24.76
CA THR A 181 1.01 -7.22 -25.26
C THR A 181 1.63 -5.90 -25.71
N LEU A 182 2.80 -5.58 -25.21
CA LEU A 182 3.53 -4.35 -25.54
C LEU A 182 3.77 -4.28 -27.05
N SER A 183 2.76 -3.83 -27.78
CA SER A 183 3.01 -3.21 -29.06
C SER A 183 3.67 -1.88 -28.75
N THR A 184 4.97 -1.78 -29.02
CA THR A 184 5.85 -0.60 -29.09
C THR A 184 5.34 0.65 -28.36
N PRO A 185 6.14 1.23 -27.42
CA PRO A 185 5.76 2.52 -26.84
C PRO A 185 5.47 3.51 -27.97
N PRO A 186 4.42 4.35 -27.85
CA PRO A 186 4.20 5.40 -28.82
C PRO A 186 5.51 6.21 -28.89
N SER A 187 6.05 6.31 -30.12
CA SER A 187 7.16 7.19 -30.43
C SER A 187 6.76 8.58 -29.96
N THR A 188 7.50 9.12 -29.00
CA THR A 188 7.41 10.53 -28.61
C THR A 188 7.87 11.35 -29.79
N GLU A 189 6.94 11.82 -30.62
CA GLU A 189 7.10 12.99 -31.45
C GLU A 189 6.78 14.24 -30.62
#